data_26ee9dfa38e1b27632cee7d08acbca7b
#
_entry.id   26ee9dfa38e1b27632cee7d08acbca7b
#
_cell.length_a   1.000
_cell.length_b   1.000
_cell.length_c   1.000
_cell.angle_alpha   90.00
_cell.angle_beta   90.00
_cell.angle_gamma   90.00
#
_symmetry.space_group_name_H-M   'P 1'
#
loop_
_entity.id
_entity.type
_entity.pdbx_description
1 polymer ?
#
loop_
_entity_poly.entity_id
_entity_poly.type
_entity_poly.pdbx_seq_one_letter_code
_entity_poly.pdbx_strand_id
1 'polypeptide(L)'
;MIVYKNMRNTMDSLKELSEKIDAFNKERDWDQFHSPANLAKSISIEANELLECFQWSDDNYDIDDVKEELADVLSYCIQMATKLDLDIREIVLQKLEKTAKKYPVDKAKGVSTKYDKL
;
A
#
# COMPACT_ATOMS: atom_id res chain seq x y z
N MET A 1 5.60 -24.80 2.58
CA MET A 1 5.16 -24.11 3.82
C MET A 1 6.32 -23.78 4.75
N ILE A 2 7.08 -24.77 5.20
CA ILE A 2 8.25 -24.55 6.07
C ILE A 2 9.34 -23.73 5.37
N VAL A 3 9.66 -24.08 4.13
CA VAL A 3 10.65 -23.35 3.32
C VAL A 3 10.23 -21.90 3.14
N TYR A 4 8.96 -21.66 2.92
CA TYR A 4 8.41 -20.33 2.75
C TYR A 4 8.54 -19.48 4.03
N LYS A 5 8.29 -20.06 5.20
CA LYS A 5 8.51 -19.40 6.49
C LYS A 5 9.98 -19.04 6.70
N ASN A 6 10.88 -19.96 6.36
CA ASN A 6 12.31 -19.74 6.51
C ASN A 6 12.81 -18.61 5.60
N MET A 7 12.28 -18.52 4.38
CA MET A 7 12.61 -17.44 3.46
C MET A 7 12.16 -16.08 4.00
N ARG A 8 11.01 -16.00 4.67
CA ARG A 8 10.55 -14.77 5.30
C ARG A 8 11.43 -14.31 6.44
N ASN A 9 12.09 -15.24 7.14
CA ASN A 9 12.99 -14.90 8.24
C ASN A 9 14.33 -14.35 7.77
N THR A 10 14.69 -14.52 6.49
CA THR A 10 15.96 -14.08 5.94
C THR A 10 15.88 -12.72 5.26
N MET A 11 14.68 -12.28 4.85
CA MET A 11 14.47 -10.99 4.19
C MET A 11 13.05 -10.49 4.42
N ASP A 12 12.94 -9.18 4.72
CA ASP A 12 11.66 -8.48 4.75
C ASP A 12 11.04 -8.50 3.35
N SER A 13 9.82 -9.00 3.23
CA SER A 13 9.13 -9.12 1.94
C SER A 13 8.85 -7.76 1.29
N LEU A 14 8.62 -6.72 2.08
CA LEU A 14 8.47 -5.35 1.55
C LEU A 14 9.78 -4.82 1.01
N LYS A 15 10.87 -5.10 1.68
CA LYS A 15 12.21 -4.73 1.21
C LYS A 15 12.54 -5.44 -0.10
N GLU A 16 12.25 -6.72 -0.19
CA GLU A 16 12.44 -7.50 -1.41
C GLU A 16 11.65 -6.91 -2.58
N LEU A 17 10.38 -6.58 -2.37
CA LEU A 17 9.54 -5.94 -3.38
C LEU A 17 10.09 -4.59 -3.79
N SER A 18 10.52 -3.77 -2.84
CA SER A 18 11.13 -2.45 -3.12
C SER A 18 12.33 -2.58 -4.02
N GLU A 19 13.20 -3.55 -3.75
CA GLU A 19 14.41 -3.79 -4.55
C GLU A 19 14.08 -4.24 -5.96
N LYS A 20 13.09 -5.12 -6.12
CA LYS A 20 12.66 -5.60 -7.44
C LYS A 20 12.00 -4.50 -8.27
N ILE A 21 11.17 -3.68 -7.66
CA ILE A 21 10.52 -2.54 -8.34
C ILE A 21 11.57 -1.51 -8.75
N ASP A 22 12.50 -1.22 -7.86
CA ASP A 22 13.57 -0.27 -8.13
C ASP A 22 14.45 -0.72 -9.31
N ALA A 23 14.84 -1.99 -9.33
CA ALA A 23 15.58 -2.57 -10.44
C ALA A 23 14.80 -2.50 -11.76
N PHE A 24 13.51 -2.79 -11.72
CA PHE A 24 12.62 -2.71 -12.89
C PHE A 24 12.60 -1.30 -13.47
N ASN A 25 12.48 -0.29 -12.63
CA ASN A 25 12.44 1.11 -13.05
C ASN A 25 13.79 1.58 -13.60
N LYS A 26 14.88 1.18 -12.97
CA LYS A 26 16.23 1.55 -13.41
C LYS A 26 16.59 0.95 -14.76
N GLU A 27 16.21 -0.29 -15.00
CA GLU A 27 16.43 -0.94 -16.31
C GLU A 27 15.77 -0.18 -17.45
N ARG A 28 14.69 0.53 -17.17
CA ARG A 28 13.88 1.28 -18.15
C ARG A 28 14.14 2.78 -18.12
N ASP A 29 15.02 3.22 -17.24
CA ASP A 29 15.30 4.64 -17.03
C ASP A 29 14.03 5.46 -16.71
N TRP A 30 13.11 4.84 -15.96
CA TRP A 30 11.86 5.48 -15.55
C TRP A 30 11.98 6.28 -14.27
N ASP A 31 13.04 6.05 -13.52
CA ASP A 31 13.29 6.73 -12.25
C ASP A 31 13.29 8.26 -12.40
N GLN A 32 13.73 8.75 -13.56
CA GLN A 32 13.73 10.17 -13.90
C GLN A 32 12.33 10.80 -13.89
N PHE A 33 11.26 10.00 -14.08
CA PHE A 33 9.88 10.48 -14.11
C PHE A 33 9.17 10.35 -12.75
N HIS A 34 9.79 9.68 -11.79
CA HIS A 34 9.18 9.30 -10.52
C HIS A 34 9.55 10.26 -9.40
N SER A 35 9.19 11.53 -9.55
CA SER A 35 9.25 12.46 -8.41
C SER A 35 8.19 12.08 -7.38
N PRO A 36 8.35 12.47 -6.11
CA PRO A 36 7.30 12.24 -5.11
C PRO A 36 5.93 12.77 -5.54
N ALA A 37 5.87 13.94 -6.14
CA ALA A 37 4.61 14.51 -6.64
C ALA A 37 3.99 13.64 -7.74
N ASN A 38 4.78 13.17 -8.69
CA ASN A 38 4.30 12.31 -9.77
C ASN A 38 3.84 10.94 -9.24
N LEU A 39 4.55 10.39 -8.27
CA LEU A 39 4.15 9.15 -7.62
C LEU A 39 2.83 9.31 -6.86
N ALA A 40 2.63 10.42 -6.17
CA ALA A 40 1.36 10.72 -5.50
C ALA A 40 0.20 10.79 -6.49
N LYS A 41 0.42 11.43 -7.65
CA LYS A 41 -0.57 11.47 -8.74
C LYS A 41 -0.89 10.06 -9.25
N SER A 42 0.12 9.23 -9.46
CA SER A 42 -0.06 7.86 -9.92
C SER A 42 -0.84 7.02 -8.90
N ILE A 43 -0.56 7.17 -7.62
CA ILE A 43 -1.32 6.50 -6.54
C ILE A 43 -2.80 6.87 -6.64
N SER A 44 -3.12 8.14 -6.82
CA SER A 44 -4.51 8.61 -6.93
C SER A 44 -5.19 8.04 -8.18
N ILE A 45 -4.52 8.04 -9.31
CA ILE A 45 -5.05 7.51 -10.56
C ILE A 45 -5.35 6.02 -10.44
N GLU A 46 -4.39 5.25 -9.94
CA GLU A 46 -4.56 3.80 -9.78
C GLU A 46 -5.62 3.45 -8.72
N ALA A 47 -5.73 4.24 -7.67
CA ALA A 47 -6.80 4.07 -6.68
C ALA A 47 -8.18 4.27 -7.31
N ASN A 48 -8.31 5.20 -8.26
CA ASN A 48 -9.56 5.38 -9.01
C ASN A 48 -9.85 4.19 -9.95
N GLU A 49 -8.83 3.61 -10.57
CA GLU A 49 -9.00 2.41 -11.38
C GLU A 49 -9.45 1.20 -10.53
N LEU A 50 -8.92 1.09 -9.31
CA LEU A 50 -9.41 0.10 -8.36
C LEU A 50 -10.88 0.34 -8.02
N LEU A 51 -11.27 1.59 -7.80
CA LEU A 51 -12.66 1.96 -7.54
C LEU A 51 -13.57 1.57 -8.72
N GLU A 52 -13.13 1.73 -9.95
CA GLU A 52 -13.88 1.38 -11.15
C GLU A 52 -14.24 -0.11 -11.20
N CYS A 53 -13.43 -0.97 -10.60
CA CYS A 53 -13.76 -2.42 -10.53
C CYS A 53 -15.08 -2.67 -9.81
N PHE A 54 -15.52 -1.76 -8.96
CA PHE A 54 -16.73 -1.86 -8.14
C PHE A 54 -17.81 -0.86 -8.55
N GLN A 55 -17.65 -0.18 -9.68
CA GLN A 55 -18.52 0.93 -10.08
C GLN A 55 -19.99 0.56 -10.14
N TRP A 56 -20.29 -0.63 -10.62
CA TRP A 56 -21.67 -1.06 -10.89
C TRP A 56 -22.20 -2.09 -9.90
N SER A 57 -21.37 -2.65 -9.06
CA SER A 57 -21.76 -3.66 -8.09
C SER A 57 -20.71 -3.82 -6.99
N ASP A 58 -21.16 -3.89 -5.75
CA ASP A 58 -20.29 -4.17 -4.61
C ASP A 58 -19.84 -5.63 -4.60
N ASP A 59 -20.67 -6.55 -5.10
CA ASP A 59 -20.46 -7.98 -4.94
C ASP A 59 -20.09 -8.71 -6.23
N ASN A 60 -20.35 -8.12 -7.40
CA ASN A 60 -20.12 -8.74 -8.68
C ASN A 60 -18.98 -8.02 -9.42
N TYR A 61 -17.78 -8.32 -9.04
CA TYR A 61 -16.54 -7.76 -9.60
C TYR A 61 -15.63 -8.87 -10.12
N ASP A 62 -14.73 -8.52 -11.04
CA ASP A 62 -13.72 -9.44 -11.54
C ASP A 62 -12.49 -9.39 -10.61
N ILE A 63 -12.20 -10.51 -9.94
CA ILE A 63 -11.09 -10.59 -9.00
C ILE A 63 -9.72 -10.38 -9.68
N ASP A 64 -9.58 -10.75 -10.94
CA ASP A 64 -8.32 -10.57 -11.67
C ASP A 64 -8.05 -9.08 -11.94
N ASP A 65 -9.09 -8.32 -12.28
CA ASP A 65 -8.98 -6.87 -12.42
C ASP A 65 -8.63 -6.21 -11.08
N VAL A 66 -9.28 -6.63 -10.01
CA VAL A 66 -8.98 -6.11 -8.65
C VAL A 66 -7.53 -6.37 -8.26
N LYS A 67 -7.02 -7.56 -8.53
CA LYS A 67 -5.61 -7.91 -8.25
C LYS A 67 -4.66 -6.99 -8.98
N GLU A 68 -4.89 -6.74 -10.25
CA GLU A 68 -4.03 -5.88 -11.06
C GLU A 68 -4.02 -4.44 -10.54
N GLU A 69 -5.20 -3.88 -10.30
CA GLU A 69 -5.31 -2.49 -9.85
C GLU A 69 -4.79 -2.31 -8.41
N LEU A 70 -5.06 -3.27 -7.54
CA LEU A 70 -4.50 -3.25 -6.18
C LEU A 70 -2.97 -3.35 -6.20
N ALA A 71 -2.42 -4.19 -7.07
CA ALA A 71 -0.96 -4.32 -7.24
C ALA A 71 -0.35 -3.00 -7.70
N ASP A 72 -0.97 -2.28 -8.63
CA ASP A 72 -0.50 -0.99 -9.11
C ASP A 72 -0.51 0.06 -8.00
N VAL A 73 -1.58 0.14 -7.21
CA VAL A 73 -1.66 1.06 -6.07
C VAL A 73 -0.52 0.80 -5.09
N LEU A 74 -0.33 -0.47 -4.71
CA LEU A 74 0.72 -0.84 -3.76
C LEU A 74 2.12 -0.59 -4.32
N SER A 75 2.33 -0.88 -5.60
CA SER A 75 3.62 -0.64 -6.26
C SER A 75 4.01 0.84 -6.21
N TYR A 76 3.10 1.74 -6.53
CA TYR A 76 3.38 3.18 -6.45
C TYR A 76 3.57 3.67 -5.02
N CYS A 77 2.85 3.10 -4.06
CA CYS A 77 3.08 3.40 -2.64
C CYS A 77 4.48 2.99 -2.19
N ILE A 78 4.94 1.82 -2.60
CA ILE A 78 6.28 1.32 -2.30
C ILE A 78 7.34 2.23 -2.95
N GLN A 79 7.13 2.63 -4.19
CA GLN A 79 8.03 3.54 -4.90
C GLN A 79 8.13 4.90 -4.21
N MET A 80 7.00 5.42 -3.71
CA MET A 80 6.98 6.66 -2.93
C MET A 80 7.86 6.55 -1.68
N ALA A 81 7.72 5.47 -0.94
CA ALA A 81 8.51 5.23 0.26
C ALA A 81 10.00 5.13 -0.07
N THR A 82 10.35 4.41 -1.13
CA THR A 82 11.75 4.31 -1.61
C THR A 82 12.31 5.69 -1.96
N LYS A 83 11.54 6.48 -2.69
CA LYS A 83 11.97 7.80 -3.15
C LYS A 83 12.23 8.76 -1.98
N LEU A 84 11.45 8.65 -0.92
CA LEU A 84 11.56 9.50 0.28
C LEU A 84 12.41 8.86 1.38
N ASP A 85 13.03 7.73 1.09
CA ASP A 85 13.86 6.97 2.05
C ASP A 85 13.10 6.64 3.34
N LEU A 86 11.87 6.14 3.18
CA LEU A 86 10.99 5.75 4.28
C LEU A 86 10.88 4.23 4.35
N ASP A 87 10.86 3.71 5.56
CA ASP A 87 10.54 2.29 5.83
C ASP A 87 9.04 2.15 6.00
N ILE A 88 8.40 1.40 5.08
CA ILE A 88 6.94 1.24 5.05
C ILE A 88 6.43 0.60 6.34
N ARG A 89 7.09 -0.46 6.79
CA ARG A 89 6.69 -1.16 8.02
C ARG A 89 6.69 -0.21 9.21
N GLU A 90 7.75 0.57 9.34
CA GLU A 90 7.90 1.52 10.44
C GLU A 90 6.83 2.61 10.41
N ILE A 91 6.62 3.26 9.26
CA ILE A 91 5.64 4.35 9.18
C ILE A 91 4.20 3.85 9.38
N VAL A 92 3.88 2.66 8.92
CA VAL A 92 2.55 2.06 9.14
C VAL A 92 2.35 1.71 10.62
N LEU A 93 3.34 1.08 11.25
CA LEU A 93 3.25 0.74 12.68
C LEU A 93 3.14 1.98 13.55
N GLN A 94 3.89 3.03 13.26
CA GLN A 94 3.80 4.30 13.98
C GLN A 94 2.41 4.93 13.82
N LYS A 95 1.85 4.87 12.62
CA LYS A 95 0.50 5.39 12.37
C LYS A 95 -0.56 4.59 13.09
N LEU A 96 -0.42 3.26 13.14
CA LEU A 96 -1.35 2.40 13.90
C LEU A 96 -1.37 2.76 15.39
N GLU A 97 -0.22 3.07 15.98
CA GLU A 97 -0.16 3.51 17.38
C GLU A 97 -0.94 4.81 17.59
N LYS A 98 -0.77 5.77 16.71
CA LYS A 98 -1.53 7.04 16.76
C LYS A 98 -3.02 6.82 16.60
N THR A 99 -3.41 5.95 15.67
CA THR A 99 -4.80 5.62 15.42
C THR A 99 -5.43 4.90 16.61
N ALA A 100 -4.70 3.98 17.23
CA ALA A 100 -5.17 3.27 18.43
C ALA A 100 -5.49 4.22 19.58
N LYS A 101 -4.71 5.29 19.73
CA LYS A 101 -5.00 6.31 20.77
C LYS A 101 -6.27 7.10 20.48
N LYS A 102 -6.59 7.36 19.21
CA LYS A 102 -7.82 8.03 18.78
C LYS A 102 -9.05 7.12 18.90
N TYR A 103 -8.84 5.83 18.74
CA TYR A 103 -9.90 4.81 18.72
C TYR A 103 -9.64 3.73 19.77
N PRO A 104 -9.76 4.05 21.08
CA PRO A 104 -9.59 3.04 22.11
C PRO A 104 -10.68 1.97 21.97
N VAL A 105 -10.31 0.72 22.25
CA VAL A 105 -11.18 -0.45 22.02
C VAL A 105 -12.54 -0.32 22.71
N ASP A 106 -12.57 0.16 23.92
CA ASP A 106 -13.80 0.31 24.71
C ASP A 106 -14.82 1.27 24.07
N LYS A 107 -14.35 2.24 23.29
CA LYS A 107 -15.22 3.23 22.63
C LYS A 107 -15.46 2.92 21.16
N ALA A 108 -14.48 2.32 20.49
CA ALA A 108 -14.49 2.17 19.03
C ALA A 108 -15.02 0.82 18.56
N LYS A 109 -15.03 -0.20 19.44
CA LYS A 109 -15.41 -1.55 19.05
C LYS A 109 -16.84 -1.63 18.55
N GLY A 110 -17.03 -2.15 17.34
CA GLY A 110 -18.35 -2.39 16.77
C GLY A 110 -19.03 -1.17 16.17
N VAL A 111 -18.38 0.00 16.15
CA VAL A 111 -18.93 1.22 15.55
C VAL A 111 -17.93 1.85 14.58
N SER A 112 -18.45 2.59 13.60
CA SER A 112 -17.63 3.30 12.60
C SER A 112 -17.55 4.81 12.86
N THR A 113 -17.94 5.23 14.05
CA THR A 113 -17.97 6.65 14.45
C THR A 113 -16.57 7.24 14.43
N LYS A 114 -16.42 8.43 13.86
CA LYS A 114 -15.14 9.12 13.83
C LYS A 114 -14.70 9.51 15.24
N TYR A 115 -13.38 9.52 15.49
CA TYR A 115 -12.81 9.69 16.83
C TYR A 115 -13.27 10.95 17.57
N ASP A 116 -13.52 12.04 16.84
CA ASP A 116 -13.98 13.30 17.42
C ASP A 116 -15.46 13.29 17.82
N LYS A 117 -16.16 12.21 17.51
CA LYS A 117 -17.57 11.98 17.82
C LYS A 117 -17.79 10.81 18.79
N LEU A 118 -16.73 10.14 19.19
CA LEU A 118 -16.81 9.03 20.13
C LEU A 118 -17.12 9.49 21.57
#